data_fe41c74ae64dcec15d568915ed5811c5
#
_entry.id   fe41c74ae64dcec15d568915ed5811c5
#
_cell.length_a   1.000
_cell.length_b   1.000
_cell.length_c   1.000
_cell.angle_alpha   90.00
_cell.angle_beta   90.00
_cell.angle_gamma   90.00
#
_symmetry.space_group_name_H-M   'P 1'
#
loop_
_entity.id
_entity.type
_entity.pdbx_description
1 polymer ?
#
loop_
_entity_poly.entity_id
_entity_poly.type
_entity_poly.pdbx_seq_one_letter_code
_entity_poly.pdbx_strand_id
1 'polypeptide(L)'
;MFQSYGIHGPVLGPVTGLAIDVVLLGLAFWMLAAPDMKKVSNILTFITLVASISLLRVLMVPLPNIQPVTIAALIIGAQLGARRGVAFAVLVTMISNFIIGDGIWTLYQALGWSTVAIIGANSGIISSGKLDLTKAYGYAIICAFLFDFIVSISVIGTISFGEFMVYLLNGIPYDLLHALGNLTIIAWFGVWFSDAIAHFQTMEEIEQTVVDLSLIHI
;
A
#
# COMPACT_ATOMS: atom_id res chain seq x y z
N MET A 1 12.42 -29.28 -16.80
CA MET A 1 11.37 -28.90 -15.86
C MET A 1 10.78 -27.59 -16.38
N PHE A 2 9.60 -27.61 -16.99
CA PHE A 2 8.99 -26.37 -17.48
C PHE A 2 8.53 -25.57 -16.23
N GLN A 3 9.23 -24.48 -15.92
CA GLN A 3 8.71 -23.50 -14.98
C GLN A 3 7.52 -22.83 -15.65
N SER A 4 6.34 -22.96 -15.06
CA SER A 4 5.19 -22.16 -15.47
C SER A 4 5.45 -20.71 -15.05
N TYR A 5 5.61 -19.84 -16.04
CA TYR A 5 5.70 -18.40 -15.81
C TYR A 5 4.26 -17.87 -15.72
N GLY A 6 3.90 -17.26 -14.58
CA GLY A 6 2.73 -16.40 -14.50
C GLY A 6 2.96 -15.09 -15.23
N ILE A 7 1.96 -14.22 -15.28
CA ILE A 7 1.99 -12.91 -15.96
C ILE A 7 3.14 -12.03 -15.46
N HIS A 8 3.60 -12.22 -14.22
CA HIS A 8 4.59 -11.37 -13.55
C HIS A 8 5.86 -12.12 -13.09
N GLY A 9 6.11 -13.32 -13.60
CA GLY A 9 7.32 -14.08 -13.25
C GLY A 9 7.06 -15.54 -12.88
N PRO A 10 8.03 -16.22 -12.25
CA PRO A 10 7.92 -17.63 -11.92
C PRO A 10 6.84 -17.85 -10.83
N VAL A 11 6.01 -18.86 -11.07
CA VAL A 11 5.01 -19.32 -10.09
C VAL A 11 5.72 -20.10 -8.98
N LEU A 12 5.46 -19.74 -7.75
CA LEU A 12 5.99 -20.42 -6.57
C LEU A 12 5.33 -21.79 -6.39
N GLY A 13 6.09 -22.76 -5.89
CA GLY A 13 5.49 -23.99 -5.39
C GLY A 13 4.53 -23.70 -4.21
N PRO A 14 3.48 -24.52 -4.00
CA PRO A 14 2.44 -24.23 -3.03
C PRO A 14 2.96 -24.07 -1.59
N VAL A 15 4.00 -24.80 -1.20
CA VAL A 15 4.59 -24.68 0.14
C VAL A 15 5.31 -23.35 0.32
N THR A 16 6.05 -22.91 -0.70
CA THR A 16 6.80 -21.65 -0.66
C THR A 16 5.84 -20.45 -0.69
N GLY A 17 4.79 -20.52 -1.53
CA GLY A 17 3.73 -19.51 -1.58
C GLY A 17 3.06 -19.37 -0.21
N LEU A 18 2.57 -20.47 0.36
CA LEU A 18 1.95 -20.49 1.68
C LEU A 18 2.87 -19.93 2.78
N ALA A 19 4.17 -20.26 2.73
CA ALA A 19 5.13 -19.76 3.72
C ALA A 19 5.26 -18.22 3.64
N ILE A 20 5.33 -17.66 2.43
CA ILE A 20 5.37 -16.21 2.21
C ILE A 20 4.08 -15.56 2.74
N ASP A 21 2.92 -16.13 2.41
CA ASP A 21 1.62 -15.62 2.85
C ASP A 21 1.50 -15.60 4.38
N VAL A 22 1.91 -16.66 5.05
CA VAL A 22 1.90 -16.75 6.52
C VAL A 22 2.83 -15.70 7.13
N VAL A 23 4.03 -15.49 6.57
CA VAL A 23 4.98 -14.48 7.04
C VAL A 23 4.40 -13.07 6.84
N LEU A 24 3.84 -12.78 5.67
CA LEU A 24 3.25 -11.46 5.36
C LEU A 24 2.04 -11.17 6.26
N LEU A 25 1.12 -12.13 6.43
CA LEU A 25 -0.01 -12.00 7.35
C LEU A 25 0.45 -11.83 8.79
N GLY A 26 1.42 -12.63 9.23
CA GLY A 26 2.02 -12.51 10.56
C GLY A 26 2.62 -11.11 10.80
N LEU A 27 3.33 -10.56 9.82
CA LEU A 27 3.87 -9.21 9.86
C LEU A 27 2.75 -8.17 9.96
N ALA A 28 1.70 -8.27 9.13
CA ALA A 28 0.59 -7.32 9.15
C ALA A 28 -0.13 -7.34 10.52
N PHE A 29 -0.45 -8.51 11.06
CA PHE A 29 -1.09 -8.63 12.37
C PHE A 29 -0.18 -8.16 13.51
N TRP A 30 1.12 -8.44 13.45
CA TRP A 30 2.07 -7.90 14.42
C TRP A 30 2.12 -6.36 14.39
N MET A 31 2.09 -5.77 13.19
CA MET A 31 2.02 -4.31 13.04
C MET A 31 0.71 -3.72 13.60
N LEU A 32 -0.40 -4.44 13.48
CA LEU A 32 -1.71 -4.02 14.00
C LEU A 32 -1.89 -4.29 15.51
N ALA A 33 -1.07 -5.13 16.12
CA ALA A 33 -1.13 -5.44 17.55
C ALA A 33 -0.71 -4.28 18.47
N ALA A 34 -0.74 -3.04 17.98
CA ALA A 34 -0.45 -1.85 18.74
C ALA A 34 -1.63 -1.49 19.67
N PRO A 35 -1.38 -0.91 20.86
CA PRO A 35 -2.42 -0.60 21.84
C PRO A 35 -3.54 0.32 21.34
N ASP A 36 -3.20 1.22 20.42
CA ASP A 36 -4.08 2.19 19.80
C ASP A 36 -5.07 1.58 18.77
N MET A 37 -4.85 0.33 18.34
CA MET A 37 -5.76 -0.42 17.44
C MET A 37 -6.76 -1.31 18.16
N LYS A 38 -6.95 -1.13 19.46
CA LYS A 38 -7.87 -1.99 20.24
C LYS A 38 -9.35 -1.61 20.16
N LYS A 39 -9.65 -0.42 19.61
CA LYS A 39 -11.04 0.00 19.44
C LYS A 39 -11.68 -0.61 18.21
N VAL A 40 -12.94 -1.02 18.34
CA VAL A 40 -13.71 -1.63 17.25
C VAL A 40 -13.88 -0.67 16.08
N SER A 41 -14.11 0.62 16.32
CA SER A 41 -14.23 1.64 15.28
C SER A 41 -12.97 1.76 14.42
N ASN A 42 -11.79 1.79 15.05
CA ASN A 42 -10.49 1.85 14.36
C ASN A 42 -10.27 0.62 13.47
N ILE A 43 -10.67 -0.55 13.98
CA ILE A 43 -10.57 -1.80 13.25
C ILE A 43 -11.51 -1.78 12.05
N LEU A 44 -12.77 -1.37 12.22
CA LEU A 44 -13.75 -1.30 11.13
C LEU A 44 -13.34 -0.31 10.05
N THR A 45 -12.89 0.88 10.43
CA THR A 45 -12.36 1.89 9.49
C THR A 45 -11.17 1.34 8.71
N PHE A 46 -10.22 0.71 9.41
CA PHE A 46 -9.05 0.13 8.77
C PHE A 46 -9.41 -1.00 7.80
N ILE A 47 -10.32 -1.89 8.19
CA ILE A 47 -10.84 -2.97 7.32
C ILE A 47 -11.52 -2.37 6.08
N THR A 48 -12.33 -1.30 6.26
CA THR A 48 -13.00 -0.63 5.15
C THR A 48 -11.99 -0.02 4.17
N LEU A 49 -10.94 0.63 4.65
CA LEU A 49 -9.86 1.17 3.81
C LEU A 49 -9.15 0.06 3.03
N VAL A 50 -8.77 -1.02 3.71
CA VAL A 50 -8.12 -2.19 3.08
C VAL A 50 -9.03 -2.80 2.00
N ALA A 51 -10.29 -3.06 2.32
CA ALA A 51 -11.25 -3.68 1.41
C ALA A 51 -11.51 -2.79 0.18
N SER A 52 -11.75 -1.48 0.40
CA SER A 52 -12.04 -0.53 -0.67
C SER A 52 -10.87 -0.38 -1.64
N ILE A 53 -9.65 -0.23 -1.14
CA ILE A 53 -8.46 -0.07 -2.00
C ILE A 53 -8.11 -1.40 -2.69
N SER A 54 -8.29 -2.54 -2.03
CA SER A 54 -8.12 -3.86 -2.67
C SER A 54 -9.11 -4.04 -3.84
N LEU A 55 -10.38 -3.70 -3.62
CA LEU A 55 -11.40 -3.76 -4.67
C LEU A 55 -11.09 -2.81 -5.82
N LEU A 56 -10.72 -1.55 -5.54
CA LEU A 56 -10.34 -0.59 -6.56
C LEU A 56 -9.14 -1.08 -7.37
N ARG A 57 -8.13 -1.67 -6.72
CA ARG A 57 -6.99 -2.26 -7.42
C ARG A 57 -7.42 -3.36 -8.38
N VAL A 58 -8.32 -4.26 -7.96
CA VAL A 58 -8.85 -5.33 -8.82
C VAL A 58 -9.62 -4.75 -10.01
N LEU A 59 -10.48 -3.75 -9.78
CA LEU A 59 -11.25 -3.10 -10.84
C LEU A 59 -10.36 -2.34 -11.84
N MET A 60 -9.20 -1.85 -11.41
CA MET A 60 -8.27 -1.10 -12.26
C MET A 60 -7.23 -1.99 -12.97
N VAL A 61 -7.28 -3.31 -12.82
CA VAL A 61 -6.40 -4.27 -13.54
C VAL A 61 -6.30 -4.01 -15.05
N PRO A 62 -7.40 -3.62 -15.77
CA PRO A 62 -7.30 -3.29 -17.19
C PRO A 62 -6.43 -2.06 -17.52
N LEU A 63 -6.11 -1.23 -16.54
CA LEU A 63 -5.28 -0.03 -16.71
C LEU A 63 -3.84 -0.35 -16.29
N PRO A 64 -2.92 -0.53 -17.25
CA PRO A 64 -1.55 -0.95 -16.91
C PRO A 64 -0.86 0.09 -16.02
N ASN A 65 -0.33 -0.35 -14.89
CA ASN A 65 0.36 0.45 -13.86
C ASN A 65 -0.42 1.66 -13.28
N ILE A 66 -1.71 1.83 -13.59
CA ILE A 66 -2.55 2.87 -12.97
C ILE A 66 -3.33 2.23 -11.84
N GLN A 67 -2.85 2.39 -10.60
CA GLN A 67 -3.41 1.73 -9.44
C GLN A 67 -3.48 2.66 -8.22
N PRO A 68 -4.51 2.54 -7.36
CA PRO A 68 -4.71 3.47 -6.25
C PRO A 68 -3.80 3.20 -5.05
N VAL A 69 -3.13 2.04 -4.99
CA VAL A 69 -2.46 1.54 -3.79
C VAL A 69 -1.28 2.42 -3.39
N THR A 70 -0.48 2.90 -4.35
CA THR A 70 0.69 3.75 -4.08
C THR A 70 0.28 5.02 -3.34
N ILE A 71 -0.75 5.71 -3.81
CA ILE A 71 -1.23 6.96 -3.20
C ILE A 71 -1.94 6.68 -1.89
N ALA A 72 -2.72 5.62 -1.81
CA ALA A 72 -3.35 5.22 -0.55
C ALA A 72 -2.31 4.88 0.52
N ALA A 73 -1.28 4.08 0.20
CA ALA A 73 -0.20 3.74 1.12
C ALA A 73 0.58 4.98 1.59
N LEU A 74 0.87 5.91 0.68
CA LEU A 74 1.55 7.18 0.98
C LEU A 74 0.75 8.02 1.98
N ILE A 75 -0.55 8.24 1.72
CA ILE A 75 -1.42 9.08 2.57
C ILE A 75 -1.72 8.38 3.91
N ILE A 76 -2.01 7.08 3.89
CA ILE A 76 -2.25 6.30 5.11
C ILE A 76 -0.99 6.28 5.98
N GLY A 77 0.18 6.07 5.40
CA GLY A 77 1.46 6.18 6.11
C GLY A 77 1.63 7.55 6.77
N ALA A 78 1.33 8.63 6.05
CA ALA A 78 1.45 9.99 6.55
C ALA A 78 0.48 10.33 7.69
N GLN A 79 -0.73 9.79 7.66
CA GLN A 79 -1.77 10.08 8.67
C GLN A 79 -1.79 9.08 9.83
N LEU A 80 -1.68 7.78 9.53
CA LEU A 80 -1.80 6.73 10.54
C LEU A 80 -0.46 6.20 11.05
N GLY A 81 0.65 6.70 10.48
CA GLY A 81 2.01 6.29 10.82
C GLY A 81 2.48 5.02 10.10
N ALA A 82 3.80 4.78 10.17
CA ALA A 82 4.47 3.72 9.41
C ALA A 82 3.91 2.32 9.69
N ARG A 83 3.62 1.99 10.96
CA ARG A 83 3.14 0.64 11.33
C ARG A 83 1.80 0.30 10.65
N ARG A 84 0.81 1.21 10.75
CA ARG A 84 -0.51 1.01 10.13
C ARG A 84 -0.40 1.06 8.61
N GLY A 85 0.44 1.94 8.07
CA GLY A 85 0.71 2.02 6.64
C GLY A 85 1.32 0.74 6.07
N VAL A 86 2.28 0.13 6.75
CA VAL A 86 2.86 -1.17 6.37
C VAL A 86 1.81 -2.28 6.43
N ALA A 87 1.04 -2.37 7.53
CA ALA A 87 -0.03 -3.37 7.64
C ALA A 87 -1.06 -3.21 6.51
N PHE A 88 -1.47 -1.97 6.21
CA PHE A 88 -2.36 -1.66 5.08
C PHE A 88 -1.78 -2.16 3.75
N ALA A 89 -0.52 -1.81 3.45
CA ALA A 89 0.15 -2.19 2.21
C ALA A 89 0.20 -3.70 2.03
N VAL A 90 0.60 -4.44 3.07
CA VAL A 90 0.66 -5.90 3.06
C VAL A 90 -0.73 -6.50 2.83
N LEU A 91 -1.75 -6.09 3.60
CA LEU A 91 -3.10 -6.66 3.49
C LEU A 91 -3.75 -6.35 2.15
N VAL A 92 -3.63 -5.13 1.62
CA VAL A 92 -4.14 -4.78 0.29
C VAL A 92 -3.46 -5.63 -0.78
N THR A 93 -2.14 -5.82 -0.70
CA THR A 93 -1.41 -6.66 -1.64
C THR A 93 -1.93 -8.10 -1.62
N MET A 94 -2.03 -8.70 -0.45
CA MET A 94 -2.45 -10.09 -0.30
C MET A 94 -3.90 -10.30 -0.76
N ILE A 95 -4.83 -9.46 -0.29
CA ILE A 95 -6.26 -9.60 -0.64
C ILE A 95 -6.45 -9.43 -2.15
N SER A 96 -5.83 -8.42 -2.75
CA SER A 96 -5.99 -8.17 -4.19
C SER A 96 -5.27 -9.23 -5.02
N ASN A 97 -4.08 -9.70 -4.63
CA ASN A 97 -3.36 -10.75 -5.34
C ASN A 97 -4.05 -12.13 -5.21
N PHE A 98 -4.77 -12.39 -4.13
CA PHE A 98 -5.61 -13.58 -4.05
C PHE A 98 -6.64 -13.64 -5.19
N ILE A 99 -7.10 -12.48 -5.69
CA ILE A 99 -8.07 -12.38 -6.80
C ILE A 99 -7.36 -12.28 -8.16
N ILE A 100 -6.31 -11.44 -8.25
CA ILE A 100 -5.61 -11.13 -9.51
C ILE A 100 -4.64 -12.24 -9.90
N GLY A 101 -4.04 -12.89 -8.91
CA GLY A 101 -3.01 -13.92 -9.06
C GLY A 101 -1.83 -13.66 -8.12
N ASP A 102 -1.34 -14.73 -7.52
CA ASP A 102 -0.27 -14.73 -6.52
C ASP A 102 1.02 -15.37 -7.05
N GLY A 103 2.16 -14.90 -6.52
CA GLY A 103 3.48 -15.39 -6.87
C GLY A 103 4.58 -14.66 -6.11
N ILE A 104 5.85 -14.87 -6.53
CA ILE A 104 7.00 -14.20 -5.89
C ILE A 104 6.86 -12.67 -5.88
N TRP A 105 6.22 -12.11 -6.90
CA TRP A 105 5.96 -10.67 -6.99
C TRP A 105 5.10 -10.12 -5.86
N THR A 106 4.27 -10.94 -5.22
CA THR A 106 3.45 -10.53 -4.05
C THR A 106 4.33 -10.05 -2.91
N LEU A 107 5.44 -10.75 -2.63
CA LEU A 107 6.42 -10.31 -1.64
C LEU A 107 7.02 -8.95 -2.00
N TYR A 108 7.45 -8.77 -3.24
CA TYR A 108 8.06 -7.51 -3.69
C TYR A 108 7.06 -6.36 -3.78
N GLN A 109 5.81 -6.63 -4.16
CA GLN A 109 4.74 -5.63 -4.11
C GLN A 109 4.42 -5.20 -2.67
N ALA A 110 4.31 -6.17 -1.75
CA ALA A 110 4.11 -5.86 -0.34
C ALA A 110 5.28 -5.04 0.22
N LEU A 111 6.52 -5.37 -0.13
CA LEU A 111 7.71 -4.62 0.25
C LEU A 111 7.70 -3.21 -0.37
N GLY A 112 7.39 -3.08 -1.66
CA GLY A 112 7.33 -1.81 -2.37
C GLY A 112 6.32 -0.84 -1.76
N TRP A 113 5.06 -1.26 -1.58
CA TRP A 113 4.05 -0.40 -0.96
C TRP A 113 4.27 -0.17 0.53
N SER A 114 4.88 -1.12 1.26
CA SER A 114 5.32 -0.89 2.64
C SER A 114 6.38 0.22 2.71
N THR A 115 7.32 0.22 1.76
CA THR A 115 8.33 1.28 1.64
C THR A 115 7.67 2.64 1.35
N VAL A 116 6.69 2.68 0.45
CA VAL A 116 5.89 3.89 0.17
C VAL A 116 5.17 4.39 1.43
N ALA A 117 4.57 3.49 2.22
CA ALA A 117 3.91 3.85 3.47
C ALA A 117 4.89 4.42 4.51
N ILE A 118 6.09 3.86 4.63
CA ILE A 118 7.15 4.37 5.51
C ILE A 118 7.61 5.76 5.04
N ILE A 119 7.78 5.96 3.72
CA ILE A 119 8.08 7.27 3.15
C ILE A 119 6.96 8.25 3.51
N GLY A 120 5.69 7.87 3.33
CA GLY A 120 4.53 8.68 3.70
C GLY A 120 4.61 9.16 5.15
N ALA A 121 4.87 8.25 6.08
CA ALA A 121 4.97 8.56 7.51
C ALA A 121 6.05 9.60 7.86
N ASN A 122 7.08 9.72 7.02
CA ASN A 122 8.22 10.63 7.23
C ASN A 122 8.24 11.81 6.26
N SER A 123 7.30 11.89 5.32
CA SER A 123 7.32 12.86 4.21
C SER A 123 6.90 14.28 4.61
N GLY A 124 6.12 14.42 5.69
CA GLY A 124 5.50 15.69 6.05
C GLY A 124 4.53 16.21 4.98
N ILE A 125 3.88 15.32 4.22
CA ILE A 125 2.83 15.70 3.25
C ILE A 125 1.52 16.10 3.93
N ILE A 126 1.34 15.76 5.21
CA ILE A 126 0.23 16.30 6.03
C ILE A 126 0.78 17.45 6.86
N SER A 127 0.24 18.64 6.64
CA SER A 127 0.62 19.86 7.34
C SER A 127 -0.64 20.55 7.87
N SER A 128 -0.66 20.82 9.18
CA SER A 128 -1.84 21.41 9.86
C SER A 128 -3.15 20.65 9.55
N GLY A 129 -3.08 19.32 9.52
CA GLY A 129 -4.23 18.44 9.28
C GLY A 129 -4.69 18.39 7.80
N LYS A 130 -3.98 19.01 6.87
CA LYS A 130 -4.33 19.05 5.44
C LYS A 130 -3.23 18.46 4.56
N LEU A 131 -3.61 17.91 3.43
CA LEU A 131 -2.69 17.39 2.43
C LEU A 131 -1.98 18.54 1.70
N ASP A 132 -0.65 18.59 1.79
CA ASP A 132 0.21 19.46 0.99
C ASP A 132 0.35 18.85 -0.41
N LEU A 133 -0.44 19.36 -1.37
CA LEU A 133 -0.47 18.84 -2.73
C LEU A 133 0.88 18.94 -3.43
N THR A 134 1.67 20.00 -3.17
CA THR A 134 2.97 20.16 -3.83
C THR A 134 3.93 19.04 -3.44
N LYS A 135 4.01 18.74 -2.15
CA LYS A 135 4.82 17.61 -1.66
C LYS A 135 4.24 16.27 -2.13
N ALA A 136 2.91 16.11 -2.05
CA ALA A 136 2.24 14.88 -2.45
C ALA A 136 2.50 14.53 -3.92
N TYR A 137 2.46 15.50 -4.84
CA TYR A 137 2.83 15.29 -6.25
C TYR A 137 4.29 14.87 -6.41
N GLY A 138 5.22 15.50 -5.70
CA GLY A 138 6.63 15.12 -5.74
C GLY A 138 6.85 13.67 -5.28
N TYR A 139 6.29 13.31 -4.13
CA TYR A 139 6.38 11.94 -3.61
C TYR A 139 5.64 10.92 -4.48
N ALA A 140 4.54 11.29 -5.13
CA ALA A 140 3.80 10.41 -6.03
C ALA A 140 4.67 9.92 -7.19
N ILE A 141 5.46 10.82 -7.78
CA ILE A 141 6.40 10.47 -8.86
C ILE A 141 7.51 9.58 -8.31
N ILE A 142 8.18 10.00 -7.24
CA ILE A 142 9.29 9.24 -6.65
C ILE A 142 8.85 7.84 -6.24
N CYS A 143 7.68 7.72 -5.59
CA CYS A 143 7.16 6.45 -5.13
C CYS A 143 6.74 5.52 -6.27
N ALA A 144 6.31 6.04 -7.43
CA ALA A 144 6.04 5.21 -8.60
C ALA A 144 7.30 4.47 -9.06
N PHE A 145 8.36 5.22 -9.37
CA PHE A 145 9.62 4.63 -9.82
C PHE A 145 10.26 3.72 -8.76
N LEU A 146 10.20 4.11 -7.49
CA LEU A 146 10.74 3.29 -6.40
C LEU A 146 9.98 1.97 -6.26
N PHE A 147 8.66 2.00 -6.33
CA PHE A 147 7.83 0.80 -6.28
C PHE A 147 8.15 -0.13 -7.43
N ASP A 148 8.13 0.38 -8.67
CA ASP A 148 8.37 -0.40 -9.88
C ASP A 148 9.80 -0.98 -9.88
N PHE A 149 10.80 -0.22 -9.39
CA PHE A 149 12.15 -0.74 -9.18
C PHE A 149 12.20 -1.90 -8.17
N ILE A 150 11.55 -1.76 -7.00
CA ILE A 150 11.50 -2.82 -5.97
C ILE A 150 10.83 -4.08 -6.54
N VAL A 151 9.73 -3.93 -7.26
CA VAL A 151 9.04 -5.08 -7.88
C VAL A 151 9.91 -5.72 -8.96
N SER A 152 10.65 -4.92 -9.73
CA SER A 152 11.58 -5.42 -10.76
C SER A 152 12.69 -6.30 -10.20
N ILE A 153 13.07 -6.13 -8.93
CA ILE A 153 14.05 -7.01 -8.27
C ILE A 153 13.56 -8.48 -8.22
N SER A 154 12.26 -8.73 -8.29
CA SER A 154 11.69 -10.08 -8.27
C SER A 154 12.20 -10.99 -9.40
N VAL A 155 12.69 -10.41 -10.49
CA VAL A 155 13.23 -11.19 -11.63
C VAL A 155 14.74 -11.44 -11.52
N ILE A 156 15.44 -10.82 -10.56
CA ILE A 156 16.87 -11.06 -10.31
C ILE A 156 17.06 -12.54 -9.95
N GLY A 157 18.03 -13.19 -10.59
CA GLY A 157 18.29 -14.63 -10.42
C GLY A 157 17.59 -15.50 -11.45
N THR A 158 16.65 -14.95 -12.24
CA THR A 158 16.05 -15.65 -13.38
C THR A 158 16.65 -15.21 -14.73
N ILE A 159 17.29 -14.04 -14.75
CA ILE A 159 17.92 -13.43 -15.94
C ILE A 159 19.32 -12.94 -15.60
N SER A 160 20.17 -12.74 -16.62
CA SER A 160 21.50 -12.16 -16.46
C SER A 160 21.43 -10.66 -16.11
N PHE A 161 22.51 -10.10 -15.59
CA PHE A 161 22.58 -8.67 -15.28
C PHE A 161 22.33 -7.77 -16.50
N GLY A 162 22.85 -8.15 -17.68
CA GLY A 162 22.59 -7.40 -18.91
C GLY A 162 21.11 -7.40 -19.30
N GLU A 163 20.47 -8.56 -19.22
CA GLU A 163 19.02 -8.69 -19.46
C GLU A 163 18.21 -7.90 -18.44
N PHE A 164 18.63 -7.87 -17.17
CA PHE A 164 17.98 -7.05 -16.14
C PHE A 164 18.05 -5.56 -16.46
N MET A 165 19.17 -5.05 -16.96
CA MET A 165 19.26 -3.66 -17.41
C MET A 165 18.31 -3.36 -18.57
N VAL A 166 18.21 -4.26 -19.54
CA VAL A 166 17.25 -4.14 -20.66
C VAL A 166 15.81 -4.21 -20.14
N TYR A 167 15.52 -5.08 -19.17
CA TYR A 167 14.21 -5.18 -18.52
C TYR A 167 13.81 -3.85 -17.86
N LEU A 168 14.71 -3.23 -17.08
CA LEU A 168 14.45 -1.93 -16.45
C LEU A 168 14.22 -0.82 -17.50
N LEU A 169 15.04 -0.77 -18.55
CA LEU A 169 14.86 0.24 -19.61
C LEU A 169 13.51 0.09 -20.32
N ASN A 170 13.09 -1.13 -20.61
CA ASN A 170 11.79 -1.43 -21.21
C ASN A 170 10.62 -1.15 -20.23
N GLY A 171 10.87 -1.13 -18.93
CA GLY A 171 9.92 -0.78 -17.89
C GLY A 171 9.57 0.71 -17.83
N ILE A 172 10.47 1.60 -18.25
CA ILE A 172 10.32 3.07 -18.14
C ILE A 172 8.95 3.59 -18.63
N PRO A 173 8.37 3.17 -19.74
CA PRO A 173 7.03 3.62 -20.15
C PRO A 173 5.95 3.26 -19.15
N TYR A 174 6.06 2.11 -18.48
CA TYR A 174 5.12 1.67 -17.45
C TYR A 174 5.31 2.43 -16.14
N ASP A 175 6.57 2.75 -15.77
CA ASP A 175 6.90 3.59 -14.61
C ASP A 175 6.32 5.00 -14.80
N LEU A 176 6.41 5.55 -16.02
CA LEU A 176 5.80 6.84 -16.38
C LEU A 176 4.27 6.79 -16.30
N LEU A 177 3.63 5.69 -16.75
CA LEU A 177 2.18 5.50 -16.61
C LEU A 177 1.79 5.41 -15.14
N HIS A 178 2.59 4.73 -14.30
CA HIS A 178 2.37 4.67 -12.86
C HIS A 178 2.45 6.07 -12.24
N ALA A 179 3.49 6.83 -12.55
CA ALA A 179 3.63 8.19 -12.06
C ALA A 179 2.46 9.10 -12.51
N LEU A 180 2.05 9.03 -13.77
CA LEU A 180 0.91 9.78 -14.31
C LEU A 180 -0.41 9.37 -13.63
N GLY A 181 -0.61 8.06 -13.43
CA GLY A 181 -1.75 7.52 -12.68
C GLY A 181 -1.81 8.05 -11.26
N ASN A 182 -0.68 8.05 -10.56
CA ASN A 182 -0.56 8.59 -9.21
C ASN A 182 -0.89 10.09 -9.15
N LEU A 183 -0.37 10.89 -10.09
CA LEU A 183 -0.68 12.32 -10.20
C LEU A 183 -2.19 12.55 -10.44
N THR A 184 -2.80 11.76 -11.30
CA THR A 184 -4.24 11.83 -11.60
C THR A 184 -5.07 11.48 -10.37
N ILE A 185 -4.70 10.41 -9.63
CA ILE A 185 -5.40 10.00 -8.42
C ILE A 185 -5.30 11.06 -7.32
N ILE A 186 -4.13 11.67 -7.13
CA ILE A 186 -3.98 12.79 -6.17
C ILE A 186 -4.82 13.99 -6.59
N ALA A 187 -4.79 14.36 -7.87
CA ALA A 187 -5.53 15.52 -8.36
C ALA A 187 -7.04 15.40 -8.13
N TRP A 188 -7.60 14.21 -8.31
CA TRP A 188 -9.03 13.99 -8.23
C TRP A 188 -9.51 13.55 -6.84
N PHE A 189 -8.73 12.74 -6.16
CA PHE A 189 -9.17 12.06 -4.95
C PHE A 189 -8.27 12.31 -3.73
N GLY A 190 -7.06 12.85 -3.91
CA GLY A 190 -6.07 12.93 -2.85
C GLY A 190 -6.54 13.72 -1.63
N VAL A 191 -7.12 14.92 -1.83
CA VAL A 191 -7.64 15.75 -0.74
C VAL A 191 -8.83 15.06 -0.07
N TRP A 192 -9.82 14.61 -0.86
CA TRP A 192 -11.00 13.92 -0.32
C TRP A 192 -10.61 12.67 0.50
N PHE A 193 -9.69 11.86 -0.01
CA PHE A 193 -9.23 10.66 0.69
C PHE A 193 -8.50 11.00 2.00
N SER A 194 -7.64 12.02 1.95
CA SER A 194 -6.95 12.53 3.13
C SER A 194 -7.93 13.05 4.20
N ASP A 195 -8.90 13.86 3.79
CA ASP A 195 -9.91 14.43 4.69
C ASP A 195 -10.82 13.33 5.28
N ALA A 196 -11.17 12.30 4.48
CA ALA A 196 -11.94 11.16 4.97
C ALA A 196 -11.21 10.42 6.09
N ILE A 197 -9.91 10.15 5.95
CA ILE A 197 -9.11 9.50 7.01
C ILE A 197 -9.04 10.40 8.25
N ALA A 198 -8.78 11.70 8.08
CA ALA A 198 -8.72 12.66 9.18
C ALA A 198 -10.05 12.75 9.94
N HIS A 199 -11.18 12.75 9.23
CA HIS A 199 -12.51 12.76 9.84
C HIS A 199 -12.75 11.54 10.72
N PHE A 200 -12.38 10.34 10.26
CA PHE A 200 -12.49 9.13 11.07
C PHE A 200 -11.65 9.22 12.36
N GLN A 201 -10.43 9.77 12.30
CA GLN A 201 -9.58 9.96 13.47
C GLN A 201 -10.22 10.93 14.48
N THR A 202 -10.78 12.05 14.02
CA THR A 202 -11.44 13.04 14.89
C THR A 202 -12.68 12.47 15.57
N MET A 203 -13.50 11.69 14.87
CA MET A 203 -14.68 11.04 15.45
C MET A 203 -14.28 10.06 16.57
N GLU A 204 -13.17 9.33 16.37
CA GLU A 204 -12.63 8.43 17.39
C GLU A 204 -12.16 9.16 18.64
N GLU A 205 -11.50 10.31 18.50
CA GLU A 205 -11.06 11.15 19.64
C GLU A 205 -12.25 11.68 20.45
N ILE A 206 -13.30 12.13 19.76
CA ILE A 206 -14.53 12.62 20.39
C ILE A 206 -15.22 11.49 21.18
N GLU A 207 -15.39 10.31 20.56
CA GLU A 207 -16.01 9.15 21.20
C GLU A 207 -15.23 8.73 22.46
N GLN A 208 -13.89 8.76 22.39
CA GLN A 208 -13.05 8.47 23.54
C GLN A 208 -13.27 9.47 24.68
N THR A 209 -13.26 10.75 24.33
CA THR A 209 -13.45 11.80 25.34
C THR A 209 -14.80 11.66 26.05
N VAL A 210 -15.86 11.34 25.31
CA VAL A 210 -17.20 11.12 25.89
C VAL A 210 -17.21 9.90 26.80
N VAL A 211 -16.56 8.79 26.42
CA VAL A 211 -16.48 7.58 27.27
C VAL A 211 -15.70 7.88 28.56
N ASP A 212 -14.55 8.54 28.44
CA ASP A 212 -13.70 8.88 29.59
C ASP A 212 -14.44 9.80 30.56
N LEU A 213 -15.19 10.81 30.08
CA LEU A 213 -16.02 11.68 30.90
C LEU A 213 -17.17 10.94 31.60
N SER A 214 -17.76 9.94 30.92
CA SER A 214 -18.84 9.14 31.53
C SER A 214 -18.35 8.25 32.67
N LEU A 215 -17.09 7.82 32.64
CA LEU A 215 -16.47 7.03 33.70
C LEU A 215 -16.05 7.84 34.92
N ILE A 216 -15.85 9.15 34.77
CA ILE A 216 -15.50 10.05 35.89
C ILE A 216 -16.73 10.43 36.72
N HIS A 217 -17.94 10.30 36.16
CA HIS A 217 -19.20 10.66 36.80
C HIS A 217 -19.95 9.47 37.45
N ILE A 218 -19.31 8.30 37.56
CA ILE A 218 -19.76 7.12 38.32
C ILE A 218 -18.92 6.98 39.60
#